data_309f7190e4f72d9bb49e37823e3a2543
#
_entry.id   309f7190e4f72d9bb49e37823e3a2543
#
_cell.length_a   1.000
_cell.length_b   1.000
_cell.length_c   1.000
_cell.angle_alpha   90.00
_cell.angle_beta   90.00
_cell.angle_gamma   90.00
#
_symmetry.space_group_name_H-M   'P 1'
#
loop_
_entity.id
_entity.type
_entity.pdbx_description
1 polymer ?
#
loop_
_entity_poly.entity_id
_entity_poly.type
_entity_poly.pdbx_seq_one_letter_code
_entity_poly.pdbx_strand_id
1 'polypeptide(L)'
;MWNTLSKTPSPCGCLALCTKALHQIVVCIKIPKLKMKVYFYHTRLTTESYLEWQKGLFPGHLLYGQPEMEKYGIEFVMHPYRHFPSRLRLMLYVLCAVLKRRSSFEAIYATSFRGLELVIFLNALGLLRCPIYTWHHTAVTTAKSVWRELPSRLFYRGIQGMFFFCQKHIDESLKSVKAPAHKLHLVHWGPDVPFYDGIMKSASSPQVPVFISTGKENRDIQTLMQAFANLPHRLDIYIAEECGGINYRRVIESQPKPDNINVHYTEGVIPHRLAQIVAECSCVVIPCLDFPYTVGLTTLVEALALGLPLITSRNTYFPMDIDKEGIGITVPYGDVQGWADAVEYIAGHPDEARQMGRRARLLAEKVYNMEVFGRELAEVINSRQS
;
A
#
# COMPACT_ATOMS: atom_id res chain seq x y z
N MET A 1 2.60 -88.50 -25.53
CA MET A 1 3.64 -87.77 -26.27
C MET A 1 3.51 -86.32 -25.88
N TRP A 2 4.34 -85.92 -24.97
CA TRP A 2 5.35 -84.90 -24.94
C TRP A 2 4.95 -83.55 -25.70
N ASN A 3 4.79 -82.39 -25.07
CA ASN A 3 5.87 -81.49 -24.69
C ASN A 3 5.38 -80.35 -23.78
N THR A 4 6.02 -80.23 -22.68
CA THR A 4 6.04 -79.08 -21.76
C THR A 4 6.98 -78.00 -22.33
N LEU A 5 6.56 -76.77 -22.31
CA LEU A 5 7.47 -75.59 -22.42
C LEU A 5 7.18 -74.58 -21.33
N SER A 6 8.18 -74.44 -20.48
CA SER A 6 8.35 -73.51 -19.42
C SER A 6 8.37 -72.05 -19.94
N LYS A 7 7.61 -71.14 -19.33
CA LYS A 7 7.79 -69.69 -19.48
C LYS A 7 8.45 -69.12 -18.23
N THR A 8 9.68 -68.72 -18.36
CA THR A 8 10.42 -67.89 -17.40
C THR A 8 9.85 -66.47 -17.37
N PRO A 9 9.70 -65.82 -16.18
CA PRO A 9 9.26 -64.46 -16.12
C PRO A 9 10.40 -63.47 -16.42
N SER A 10 10.09 -62.50 -17.25
CA SER A 10 10.99 -61.40 -17.68
C SER A 10 11.21 -60.40 -16.51
N PRO A 11 12.44 -59.90 -16.29
CA PRO A 11 12.79 -59.03 -15.16
C PRO A 11 12.48 -57.51 -15.38
N CYS A 12 11.51 -57.16 -16.21
CA CYS A 12 11.30 -55.77 -16.63
C CYS A 12 10.25 -54.99 -15.81
N GLY A 13 9.55 -55.65 -14.84
CA GLY A 13 8.47 -55.01 -14.08
C GLY A 13 8.90 -54.28 -12.80
N CYS A 14 10.04 -54.67 -12.21
CA CYS A 14 10.44 -54.11 -10.90
C CYS A 14 11.24 -52.78 -11.04
N LEU A 15 11.95 -52.52 -12.15
CA LEU A 15 12.68 -51.27 -12.30
C LEU A 15 11.79 -50.06 -12.57
N ALA A 16 10.66 -50.26 -13.26
CA ALA A 16 9.73 -49.15 -13.58
C ALA A 16 8.90 -48.69 -12.36
N LEU A 17 8.69 -49.54 -11.38
CA LEU A 17 8.00 -49.17 -10.11
C LEU A 17 8.96 -48.46 -9.16
N CYS A 18 10.22 -48.83 -9.09
CA CYS A 18 11.24 -48.16 -8.28
C CYS A 18 11.56 -46.73 -8.79
N THR A 19 11.58 -46.51 -10.09
CA THR A 19 11.85 -45.18 -10.65
C THR A 19 10.65 -44.20 -10.44
N LYS A 20 9.40 -44.68 -10.51
CA LYS A 20 8.24 -43.86 -10.17
C LYS A 20 8.16 -43.50 -8.68
N ALA A 21 8.48 -44.43 -7.80
CA ALA A 21 8.53 -44.19 -6.36
C ALA A 21 9.64 -43.25 -5.96
N LEU A 22 10.82 -43.32 -6.58
CA LEU A 22 11.91 -42.36 -6.38
C LEU A 22 11.57 -40.96 -6.94
N HIS A 23 10.83 -40.86 -8.06
CA HIS A 23 10.39 -39.55 -8.60
C HIS A 23 9.31 -38.90 -7.72
N GLN A 24 8.43 -39.69 -7.08
CA GLN A 24 7.45 -39.15 -6.12
C GLN A 24 8.08 -38.79 -4.78
N ILE A 25 9.13 -39.44 -4.35
CA ILE A 25 9.86 -39.11 -3.09
C ILE A 25 10.71 -37.86 -3.27
N VAL A 26 11.30 -37.62 -4.44
CA VAL A 26 12.08 -36.40 -4.73
C VAL A 26 11.21 -35.14 -4.83
N VAL A 27 9.92 -35.28 -5.14
CA VAL A 27 9.00 -34.12 -5.20
C VAL A 27 8.52 -33.69 -3.80
N CYS A 28 8.72 -34.49 -2.74
CA CYS A 28 8.29 -34.19 -1.38
C CYS A 28 9.36 -33.64 -0.43
N ILE A 29 10.62 -33.59 -0.84
CA ILE A 29 11.63 -32.85 -0.06
C ILE A 29 11.58 -31.40 -0.49
N LYS A 30 10.66 -30.61 0.10
CA LYS A 30 10.80 -29.14 0.14
C LYS A 30 12.08 -28.86 0.92
N ILE A 31 13.21 -28.70 0.21
CA ILE A 31 14.40 -28.08 0.78
C ILE A 31 13.92 -26.75 1.33
N PRO A 32 14.06 -26.47 2.64
CA PRO A 32 13.65 -25.18 3.18
C PRO A 32 14.45 -24.13 2.41
N LYS A 33 13.74 -23.31 1.58
CA LYS A 33 14.37 -22.16 0.92
C LYS A 33 15.09 -21.38 2.02
N LEU A 34 16.42 -21.21 1.87
CA LEU A 34 17.20 -20.40 2.81
C LEU A 34 16.49 -19.06 2.95
N LYS A 35 16.09 -18.69 4.17
CA LYS A 35 15.38 -17.45 4.40
C LYS A 35 16.34 -16.29 4.23
N MET A 36 16.03 -15.36 3.32
CA MET A 36 16.81 -14.12 3.17
C MET A 36 16.52 -13.19 4.35
N LYS A 37 17.55 -12.75 5.05
CA LYS A 37 17.41 -11.80 6.15
C LYS A 37 17.43 -10.38 5.62
N VAL A 38 16.36 -9.63 5.87
CA VAL A 38 16.17 -8.26 5.38
C VAL A 38 15.99 -7.31 6.55
N TYR A 39 16.81 -6.26 6.61
CA TYR A 39 16.64 -5.20 7.59
C TYR A 39 15.44 -4.34 7.22
N PHE A 40 14.39 -4.40 8.06
CA PHE A 40 13.17 -3.64 7.84
C PHE A 40 13.26 -2.28 8.53
N TYR A 41 13.22 -1.22 7.72
CA TYR A 41 13.25 0.15 8.21
C TYR A 41 11.90 0.84 8.00
N HIS A 42 11.32 1.30 9.10
CA HIS A 42 10.12 2.11 9.12
C HIS A 42 10.32 3.33 10.02
N THR A 43 9.74 4.50 9.65
CA THR A 43 9.83 5.75 10.41
C THR A 43 8.88 5.82 11.61
N ARG A 44 8.15 4.74 11.89
CA ARG A 44 7.24 4.58 13.04
C ARG A 44 7.51 3.25 13.72
N LEU A 45 7.04 3.14 14.96
CA LEU A 45 7.04 1.85 15.67
C LEU A 45 6.00 0.93 15.02
N THR A 46 6.45 -0.21 14.50
CA THR A 46 5.59 -1.20 13.82
C THR A 46 5.33 -2.43 14.67
N THR A 47 6.08 -2.63 15.76
CA THR A 47 5.95 -3.84 16.59
C THR A 47 4.57 -3.95 17.23
N GLU A 48 4.06 -2.86 17.80
CA GLU A 48 2.71 -2.83 18.39
C GLU A 48 1.62 -3.05 17.33
N SER A 49 1.74 -2.33 16.20
CA SER A 49 0.79 -2.49 15.08
C SER A 49 0.79 -3.91 14.49
N TYR A 50 1.95 -4.59 14.49
CA TYR A 50 2.04 -5.99 14.07
C TYR A 50 1.30 -6.93 15.05
N LEU A 51 1.45 -6.71 16.36
CA LEU A 51 0.71 -7.47 17.37
C LEU A 51 -0.79 -7.21 17.33
N GLU A 52 -1.20 -5.97 17.05
CA GLU A 52 -2.62 -5.62 16.85
C GLU A 52 -3.17 -6.26 15.56
N TRP A 53 -2.40 -6.30 14.48
CA TRP A 53 -2.77 -7.02 13.27
C TRP A 53 -3.01 -8.52 13.53
N GLN A 54 -2.12 -9.17 14.28
CA GLN A 54 -2.31 -10.58 14.66
C GLN A 54 -3.60 -10.82 15.46
N LYS A 55 -4.09 -9.81 16.17
CA LYS A 55 -5.37 -9.83 16.89
C LYS A 55 -6.59 -9.43 16.03
N GLY A 56 -6.38 -9.08 14.76
CA GLY A 56 -7.42 -8.57 13.86
C GLY A 56 -7.90 -7.15 14.20
N LEU A 57 -7.10 -6.36 14.93
CA LEU A 57 -7.44 -5.00 15.36
C LEU A 57 -6.75 -3.90 14.52
N PHE A 58 -5.84 -4.29 13.64
CA PHE A 58 -5.08 -3.39 12.79
C PHE A 58 -4.97 -3.95 11.37
N PRO A 59 -5.16 -3.14 10.31
CA PRO A 59 -5.09 -3.63 8.94
C PRO A 59 -3.62 -3.85 8.51
N GLY A 60 -3.31 -5.07 8.07
CA GLY A 60 -1.95 -5.52 7.77
C GLY A 60 -1.27 -4.81 6.60
N HIS A 61 -2.02 -4.23 5.66
CA HIS A 61 -1.44 -3.51 4.53
C HIS A 61 -0.64 -2.26 4.96
N LEU A 62 -0.95 -1.67 6.11
CA LEU A 62 -0.20 -0.56 6.69
C LEU A 62 1.16 -0.98 7.28
N LEU A 63 1.44 -2.28 7.33
CA LEU A 63 2.75 -2.86 7.69
C LEU A 63 3.65 -3.05 6.45
N TYR A 64 3.28 -2.49 5.29
CA TYR A 64 4.08 -2.46 4.08
C TYR A 64 4.61 -3.83 3.63
N GLY A 65 3.74 -4.84 3.65
CA GLY A 65 4.04 -6.18 3.16
C GLY A 65 4.77 -7.08 4.16
N GLN A 66 5.13 -6.59 5.34
CA GLN A 66 5.84 -7.39 6.35
C GLN A 66 5.16 -8.75 6.61
N PRO A 67 3.83 -8.83 6.85
CA PRO A 67 3.18 -10.12 7.14
C PRO A 67 3.21 -11.11 5.98
N GLU A 68 3.17 -10.62 4.74
CA GLU A 68 3.08 -11.46 3.55
C GLU A 68 4.46 -11.92 3.05
N MET A 69 5.47 -11.05 3.09
CA MET A 69 6.80 -11.34 2.56
C MET A 69 7.48 -12.51 3.29
N GLU A 70 7.12 -12.78 4.55
CA GLU A 70 7.59 -13.94 5.30
C GLU A 70 7.21 -15.27 4.63
N LYS A 71 6.04 -15.33 3.96
CA LYS A 71 5.58 -16.49 3.20
C LYS A 71 6.47 -16.78 1.98
N TYR A 72 7.19 -15.78 1.50
CA TYR A 72 8.08 -15.85 0.35
C TYR A 72 9.57 -15.99 0.73
N GLY A 73 9.84 -16.38 1.99
CA GLY A 73 11.20 -16.69 2.46
C GLY A 73 12.01 -15.47 2.90
N ILE A 74 11.36 -14.37 3.24
CA ILE A 74 12.01 -13.18 3.81
C ILE A 74 11.83 -13.19 5.33
N GLU A 75 12.93 -13.07 6.07
CA GLU A 75 12.95 -12.90 7.52
C GLU A 75 13.39 -11.48 7.87
N PHE A 76 12.59 -10.78 8.68
CA PHE A 76 12.86 -9.39 8.98
C PHE A 76 13.72 -9.20 10.24
N VAL A 77 14.80 -8.42 10.08
CA VAL A 77 15.56 -7.83 11.17
C VAL A 77 15.03 -6.42 11.41
N MET A 78 14.24 -6.23 12.46
CA MET A 78 13.53 -4.98 12.70
C MET A 78 14.46 -3.84 13.11
N HIS A 79 14.25 -2.63 12.54
CA HIS A 79 14.91 -1.42 12.99
C HIS A 79 14.48 -1.07 14.43
N PRO A 80 15.40 -0.80 15.35
CA PRO A 80 15.05 -0.32 16.68
C PRO A 80 14.55 1.12 16.58
N TYR A 81 13.23 1.30 16.58
CA TYR A 81 12.62 2.62 16.46
C TYR A 81 12.98 3.53 17.64
N ARG A 82 13.34 4.77 17.31
CA ARG A 82 13.47 5.87 18.26
C ARG A 82 13.10 7.19 17.60
N HIS A 83 12.32 8.00 18.30
CA HIS A 83 11.96 9.33 17.82
C HIS A 83 13.11 10.32 17.97
N PHE A 84 13.36 11.12 16.92
CA PHE A 84 14.33 12.21 16.94
C PHE A 84 13.72 13.46 16.31
N PRO A 85 13.75 14.62 16.95
CA PRO A 85 13.27 15.88 16.37
C PRO A 85 14.23 16.37 15.27
N SER A 86 15.53 16.07 15.35
CA SER A 86 16.55 16.47 14.38
C SER A 86 16.79 15.38 13.35
N ARG A 87 16.70 15.73 12.04
CA ARG A 87 16.99 14.83 10.93
C ARG A 87 18.44 14.30 10.98
N LEU A 88 19.41 15.13 11.32
CA LEU A 88 20.80 14.70 11.42
C LEU A 88 21.00 13.66 12.53
N ARG A 89 20.41 13.88 13.71
CA ARG A 89 20.46 12.89 14.80
C ARG A 89 19.80 11.57 14.40
N LEU A 90 18.67 11.63 13.69
CA LEU A 90 18.01 10.44 13.13
C LEU A 90 18.95 9.70 12.16
N MET A 91 19.58 10.40 11.21
CA MET A 91 20.49 9.81 10.23
C MET A 91 21.70 9.12 10.90
N LEU A 92 22.29 9.75 11.90
CA LEU A 92 23.41 9.16 12.67
C LEU A 92 22.95 7.93 13.46
N TYR A 93 21.81 8.00 14.13
CA TYR A 93 21.25 6.86 14.85
C TYR A 93 20.97 5.68 13.93
N VAL A 94 20.33 5.91 12.79
CA VAL A 94 20.01 4.88 11.80
C VAL A 94 21.29 4.27 11.25
N LEU A 95 22.29 5.09 10.91
CA LEU A 95 23.61 4.61 10.48
C LEU A 95 24.24 3.68 11.52
N CYS A 96 24.32 4.10 12.78
CA CYS A 96 24.86 3.27 13.87
C CYS A 96 24.07 1.97 14.05
N ALA A 97 22.72 2.02 13.97
CA ALA A 97 21.86 0.85 14.09
C ALA A 97 22.08 -0.16 12.95
N VAL A 98 22.23 0.32 11.73
CA VAL A 98 22.53 -0.49 10.54
C VAL A 98 23.92 -1.12 10.65
N LEU A 99 24.97 -0.34 10.95
CA LEU A 99 26.34 -0.83 11.06
C LEU A 99 26.48 -1.88 12.18
N LYS A 100 25.86 -1.65 13.33
CA LYS A 100 25.88 -2.61 14.46
C LYS A 100 25.28 -3.97 14.11
N ARG A 101 24.34 -4.02 13.16
CA ARG A 101 23.63 -5.24 12.74
C ARG A 101 24.03 -5.72 11.35
N ARG A 102 25.06 -5.12 10.74
CA ARG A 102 25.38 -5.35 9.31
C ARG A 102 25.57 -6.83 8.95
N SER A 103 26.11 -7.63 9.85
CA SER A 103 26.32 -9.08 9.66
C SER A 103 25.05 -9.93 9.78
N SER A 104 23.94 -9.36 10.26
CA SER A 104 22.69 -10.09 10.53
C SER A 104 21.64 -10.00 9.41
N PHE A 105 21.94 -9.28 8.32
CA PHE A 105 21.01 -9.14 7.19
C PHE A 105 21.76 -8.99 5.85
N GLU A 106 21.06 -9.30 4.76
CA GLU A 106 21.59 -9.31 3.39
C GLU A 106 21.17 -8.10 2.59
N ALA A 107 19.97 -7.54 2.86
CA ALA A 107 19.42 -6.37 2.20
C ALA A 107 18.70 -5.45 3.20
N ILE A 108 18.44 -4.21 2.79
CA ILE A 108 17.60 -3.24 3.52
C ILE A 108 16.32 -3.02 2.72
N TYR A 109 15.17 -3.17 3.38
CA TYR A 109 13.86 -2.77 2.85
C TYR A 109 13.30 -1.63 3.70
N ALA A 110 12.99 -0.51 3.08
CA ALA A 110 12.60 0.71 3.75
C ALA A 110 11.28 1.27 3.21
N THR A 111 10.37 1.63 4.09
CA THR A 111 9.10 2.29 3.72
C THR A 111 9.29 3.77 3.35
N SER A 112 10.47 4.33 3.64
CA SER A 112 10.89 5.68 3.28
C SER A 112 12.41 5.78 3.43
N PHE A 113 13.04 6.63 2.62
CA PHE A 113 14.48 6.91 2.75
C PHE A 113 14.82 7.93 3.85
N ARG A 114 13.82 8.57 4.49
CA ARG A 114 14.05 9.56 5.56
C ARG A 114 14.79 8.91 6.74
N GLY A 115 15.99 9.39 7.03
CA GLY A 115 16.89 8.85 8.05
C GLY A 115 17.93 7.85 7.52
N LEU A 116 17.73 7.27 6.34
CA LEU A 116 18.67 6.35 5.67
C LEU A 116 19.71 7.06 4.80
N GLU A 117 19.68 8.38 4.69
CA GLU A 117 20.48 9.13 3.72
C GLU A 117 21.97 8.82 3.82
N LEU A 118 22.55 8.79 5.04
CA LEU A 118 23.97 8.44 5.24
C LEU A 118 24.27 7.00 4.83
N VAL A 119 23.37 6.07 5.13
CA VAL A 119 23.51 4.66 4.75
C VAL A 119 23.51 4.53 3.23
N ILE A 120 22.61 5.23 2.55
CA ILE A 120 22.50 5.24 1.07
C ILE A 120 23.76 5.85 0.44
N PHE A 121 24.28 6.96 0.97
CA PHE A 121 25.53 7.55 0.48
C PHE A 121 26.74 6.64 0.69
N LEU A 122 26.87 5.99 1.84
CA LEU A 122 27.95 5.01 2.06
C LEU A 122 27.84 3.82 1.11
N ASN A 123 26.62 3.38 0.82
CA ASN A 123 26.37 2.32 -0.17
C ASN A 123 26.75 2.78 -1.58
N ALA A 124 26.42 4.02 -1.96
CA ALA A 124 26.78 4.61 -3.25
C ALA A 124 28.30 4.72 -3.47
N LEU A 125 29.05 4.95 -2.39
CA LEU A 125 30.51 5.02 -2.38
C LEU A 125 31.18 3.63 -2.31
N GLY A 126 30.40 2.53 -2.20
CA GLY A 126 30.94 1.17 -2.08
C GLY A 126 31.47 0.83 -0.69
N LEU A 127 31.30 1.71 0.31
CA LEU A 127 31.73 1.51 1.69
C LEU A 127 30.78 0.61 2.48
N LEU A 128 29.50 0.56 2.08
CA LEU A 128 28.50 -0.33 2.64
C LEU A 128 27.87 -1.17 1.50
N ARG A 129 28.40 -2.34 1.24
CA ARG A 129 27.91 -3.22 0.16
C ARG A 129 26.62 -3.93 0.56
N CYS A 130 25.47 -3.24 0.47
CA CYS A 130 24.18 -3.76 0.87
C CYS A 130 23.09 -3.28 -0.10
N PRO A 131 22.31 -4.16 -0.75
CA PRO A 131 21.16 -3.76 -1.55
C PRO A 131 20.15 -2.99 -0.72
N ILE A 132 19.70 -1.84 -1.20
CA ILE A 132 18.70 -1.00 -0.53
C ILE A 132 17.49 -0.87 -1.44
N TYR A 133 16.33 -1.28 -0.95
CA TYR A 133 15.03 -1.16 -1.58
C TYR A 133 14.17 -0.19 -0.79
N THR A 134 13.56 0.79 -1.45
CA THR A 134 12.77 1.81 -0.75
C THR A 134 11.55 2.25 -1.52
N TRP A 135 10.49 2.60 -0.79
CA TRP A 135 9.30 3.22 -1.37
C TRP A 135 9.57 4.69 -1.73
N HIS A 136 9.02 5.08 -2.88
CA HIS A 136 8.95 6.45 -3.35
C HIS A 136 7.49 6.88 -3.47
N HIS A 137 7.13 7.93 -2.73
CA HIS A 137 5.78 8.49 -2.74
C HIS A 137 5.58 9.58 -3.79
N THR A 138 6.68 10.02 -4.43
CA THR A 138 6.69 11.02 -5.50
C THR A 138 7.65 10.60 -6.59
N ALA A 139 7.54 11.19 -7.77
CA ALA A 139 8.48 10.94 -8.86
C ALA A 139 9.92 11.41 -8.53
N VAL A 140 10.91 10.72 -9.07
CA VAL A 140 12.32 11.13 -9.01
C VAL A 140 12.59 12.16 -10.09
N THR A 141 12.69 13.43 -9.71
CA THR A 141 12.85 14.54 -10.65
C THR A 141 14.28 15.07 -10.70
N THR A 142 14.67 15.64 -11.82
CA THR A 142 15.94 16.36 -11.97
C THR A 142 15.96 17.61 -11.08
N ALA A 143 17.04 17.83 -10.33
CA ALA A 143 17.15 19.00 -9.49
C ALA A 143 17.35 20.27 -10.33
N LYS A 144 16.81 21.41 -9.86
CA LYS A 144 16.91 22.71 -10.55
C LYS A 144 18.34 23.26 -10.65
N SER A 145 19.27 22.73 -9.84
CA SER A 145 20.66 23.20 -9.78
C SER A 145 21.65 22.04 -9.91
N VAL A 146 22.72 22.22 -10.68
CA VAL A 146 23.80 21.24 -10.86
C VAL A 146 24.41 20.83 -9.52
N TRP A 147 24.59 21.77 -8.60
CA TRP A 147 25.13 21.51 -7.26
C TRP A 147 24.23 20.60 -6.40
N ARG A 148 22.93 20.56 -6.66
CA ARG A 148 21.98 19.65 -6.04
C ARG A 148 21.84 18.35 -6.84
N GLU A 149 22.01 18.42 -8.14
CA GLU A 149 21.86 17.27 -9.02
C GLU A 149 22.98 16.23 -8.80
N LEU A 150 24.25 16.68 -8.68
CA LEU A 150 25.38 15.76 -8.48
C LEU A 150 25.26 14.91 -7.19
N PRO A 151 25.05 15.50 -6.00
CA PRO A 151 24.80 14.70 -4.79
C PRO A 151 23.55 13.82 -4.90
N SER A 152 22.52 14.30 -5.58
CA SER A 152 21.29 13.53 -5.80
C SER A 152 21.55 12.30 -6.69
N ARG A 153 22.33 12.44 -7.77
CA ARG A 153 22.74 11.27 -8.60
C ARG A 153 23.52 10.24 -7.79
N LEU A 154 24.46 10.70 -6.96
CA LEU A 154 25.20 9.82 -6.06
C LEU A 154 24.26 9.10 -5.10
N PHE A 155 23.31 9.83 -4.49
CA PHE A 155 22.31 9.25 -3.60
C PHE A 155 21.52 8.12 -4.29
N TYR A 156 20.93 8.36 -5.46
CA TYR A 156 20.15 7.36 -6.19
C TYR A 156 20.99 6.19 -6.72
N ARG A 157 22.31 6.39 -6.92
CA ARG A 157 23.23 5.29 -7.22
C ARG A 157 23.28 4.26 -6.08
N GLY A 158 23.14 4.71 -4.81
CA GLY A 158 23.16 3.86 -3.63
C GLY A 158 21.88 3.04 -3.42
N ILE A 159 20.81 3.30 -4.18
CA ILE A 159 19.54 2.57 -4.10
C ILE A 159 19.52 1.48 -5.18
N GLN A 160 19.13 0.26 -4.80
CA GLN A 160 19.03 -0.88 -5.69
C GLN A 160 17.69 -0.98 -6.39
N GLY A 161 16.58 -0.75 -5.66
CA GLY A 161 15.24 -0.79 -6.19
C GLY A 161 14.34 0.25 -5.52
N MET A 162 13.44 0.83 -6.29
CA MET A 162 12.48 1.85 -5.88
C MET A 162 11.07 1.37 -6.18
N PHE A 163 10.23 1.29 -5.15
CA PHE A 163 8.83 0.88 -5.28
C PHE A 163 7.92 2.10 -5.42
N PHE A 164 6.97 2.01 -6.32
CA PHE A 164 5.99 3.06 -6.60
C PHE A 164 4.57 2.50 -6.55
N PHE A 165 3.63 3.34 -6.13
CA PHE A 165 2.21 3.00 -6.05
C PHE A 165 1.47 3.17 -7.38
N CYS A 166 1.97 3.98 -8.31
CA CYS A 166 1.32 4.24 -9.58
C CYS A 166 2.31 4.38 -10.74
N GLN A 167 1.85 4.01 -11.93
CA GLN A 167 2.63 4.06 -13.17
C GLN A 167 3.08 5.47 -13.51
N LYS A 168 2.25 6.49 -13.26
CA LYS A 168 2.59 7.89 -13.55
C LYS A 168 3.87 8.35 -12.84
N HIS A 169 4.09 7.96 -11.58
CA HIS A 169 5.34 8.27 -10.89
C HIS A 169 6.56 7.62 -11.56
N ILE A 170 6.41 6.41 -12.09
CA ILE A 170 7.47 5.73 -12.85
C ILE A 170 7.74 6.48 -14.15
N ASP A 171 6.71 6.82 -14.93
CA ASP A 171 6.84 7.51 -16.22
C ASP A 171 7.49 8.90 -16.04
N GLU A 172 7.15 9.61 -14.98
CA GLU A 172 7.78 10.88 -14.63
C GLU A 172 9.22 10.67 -14.15
N SER A 173 9.52 9.62 -13.39
CA SER A 173 10.87 9.30 -12.91
C SER A 173 11.82 8.91 -14.03
N LEU A 174 11.34 8.22 -15.07
CA LEU A 174 12.12 7.84 -16.25
C LEU A 174 12.67 9.06 -17.03
N LYS A 175 12.10 10.24 -16.85
CA LYS A 175 12.63 11.49 -17.40
C LYS A 175 13.93 11.95 -16.72
N SER A 176 14.30 11.31 -15.60
CA SER A 176 15.51 11.62 -14.83
C SER A 176 16.57 10.54 -14.99
N VAL A 177 17.79 10.93 -15.34
CA VAL A 177 18.95 10.00 -15.41
C VAL A 177 19.28 9.31 -14.08
N LYS A 178 18.69 9.75 -12.96
CA LYS A 178 18.87 9.16 -11.62
C LYS A 178 18.07 7.88 -11.42
N ALA A 179 17.03 7.69 -12.21
CA ALA A 179 16.04 6.61 -12.06
C ALA A 179 15.99 5.73 -13.31
N PRO A 180 17.02 4.89 -13.57
CA PRO A 180 17.00 3.97 -14.69
C PRO A 180 15.90 2.92 -14.52
N ALA A 181 15.26 2.52 -15.62
CA ALA A 181 14.09 1.65 -15.65
C ALA A 181 14.21 0.38 -14.79
N HIS A 182 15.39 -0.27 -14.79
CA HIS A 182 15.63 -1.51 -14.05
C HIS A 182 15.57 -1.35 -12.51
N LYS A 183 15.53 -0.12 -12.00
CA LYS A 183 15.38 0.17 -10.57
C LYS A 183 13.95 0.55 -10.17
N LEU A 184 13.06 0.76 -11.13
CA LEU A 184 11.70 1.24 -10.87
C LEU A 184 10.72 0.07 -10.90
N HIS A 185 9.98 -0.12 -9.84
CA HIS A 185 9.05 -1.24 -9.70
C HIS A 185 7.68 -0.72 -9.30
N LEU A 186 6.67 -0.96 -10.16
CA LEU A 186 5.28 -0.77 -9.80
C LEU A 186 4.87 -1.90 -8.85
N VAL A 187 4.17 -1.55 -7.78
CA VAL A 187 3.64 -2.52 -6.83
C VAL A 187 2.16 -2.21 -6.58
N HIS A 188 1.33 -3.23 -6.72
CA HIS A 188 -0.12 -3.13 -6.53
C HIS A 188 -0.48 -3.15 -5.04
N TRP A 189 -0.11 -2.05 -4.35
CA TRP A 189 -0.40 -1.91 -2.93
C TRP A 189 -1.91 -1.90 -2.69
N GLY A 190 -2.39 -2.77 -1.81
CA GLY A 190 -3.80 -2.97 -1.60
C GLY A 190 -4.14 -3.42 -0.17
N PRO A 191 -5.44 -3.51 0.16
CA PRO A 191 -5.93 -3.73 1.51
C PRO A 191 -5.65 -5.15 2.04
N ASP A 192 -5.72 -5.26 3.36
CA ASP A 192 -5.86 -6.53 4.09
C ASP A 192 -7.32 -7.01 3.99
N VAL A 193 -7.63 -7.73 2.91
CA VAL A 193 -8.99 -8.18 2.62
C VAL A 193 -9.60 -9.00 3.77
N PRO A 194 -8.88 -9.97 4.39
CA PRO A 194 -9.41 -10.70 5.55
C PRO A 194 -9.77 -9.82 6.75
N PHE A 195 -9.02 -8.75 7.01
CA PHE A 195 -9.35 -7.79 8.07
C PHE A 195 -10.70 -7.13 7.80
N TYR A 196 -10.91 -6.62 6.58
CA TYR A 196 -12.18 -5.97 6.21
C TYR A 196 -13.35 -6.96 6.11
N ASP A 197 -13.12 -8.22 5.75
CA ASP A 197 -14.13 -9.27 5.84
C ASP A 197 -14.60 -9.49 7.27
N GLY A 198 -13.70 -9.40 8.23
CA GLY A 198 -14.03 -9.41 9.65
C GLY A 198 -14.95 -8.26 10.05
N ILE A 199 -14.67 -7.04 9.57
CA ILE A 199 -15.47 -5.85 9.78
C ILE A 199 -16.88 -6.00 9.18
N MET A 200 -16.97 -6.44 7.92
CA MET A 200 -18.23 -6.56 7.19
C MET A 200 -19.22 -7.55 7.78
N LYS A 201 -18.75 -8.53 8.56
CA LYS A 201 -19.65 -9.51 9.24
C LYS A 201 -20.63 -8.85 10.21
N SER A 202 -20.28 -7.73 10.79
CA SER A 202 -21.09 -6.97 11.76
C SER A 202 -21.67 -5.69 11.21
N ALA A 203 -21.28 -5.30 9.99
CA ALA A 203 -21.74 -4.06 9.36
C ALA A 203 -23.19 -4.19 8.85
N SER A 204 -23.97 -3.13 8.98
CA SER A 204 -25.31 -3.01 8.44
C SER A 204 -25.37 -1.89 7.40
N SER A 205 -26.07 -2.15 6.28
CA SER A 205 -26.28 -1.10 5.28
C SER A 205 -27.24 -0.04 5.78
N PRO A 206 -26.96 1.25 5.59
CA PRO A 206 -27.84 2.32 6.02
C PRO A 206 -29.13 2.36 5.18
N GLN A 207 -30.25 2.74 5.80
CA GLN A 207 -31.53 2.87 5.12
C GLN A 207 -31.62 4.12 4.24
N VAL A 208 -30.90 5.17 4.61
CA VAL A 208 -30.74 6.41 3.85
C VAL A 208 -29.27 6.59 3.45
N PRO A 209 -28.98 7.20 2.30
CA PRO A 209 -27.61 7.39 1.87
C PRO A 209 -26.77 8.19 2.87
N VAL A 210 -25.63 7.61 3.30
CA VAL A 210 -24.64 8.27 4.16
C VAL A 210 -23.31 8.29 3.41
N PHE A 211 -22.75 9.47 3.25
CA PHE A 211 -21.44 9.69 2.63
C PHE A 211 -20.39 9.90 3.71
N ILE A 212 -19.21 9.35 3.53
CA ILE A 212 -18.12 9.45 4.49
C ILE A 212 -16.82 9.88 3.86
N SER A 213 -16.17 10.87 4.47
CA SER A 213 -14.80 11.26 4.13
C SER A 213 -13.86 10.90 5.27
N THR A 214 -12.81 10.12 4.96
CA THR A 214 -11.75 9.81 5.92
C THR A 214 -10.40 10.29 5.42
N GLY A 215 -9.48 10.55 6.35
CA GLY A 215 -8.11 10.89 6.01
C GLY A 215 -7.51 11.95 6.91
N LYS A 216 -6.25 12.32 6.66
CA LYS A 216 -5.56 13.26 7.53
C LYS A 216 -4.82 14.38 6.82
N GLU A 217 -4.40 14.19 5.57
CA GLU A 217 -3.59 15.20 4.88
C GLU A 217 -4.09 15.46 3.45
N ASN A 218 -3.90 16.68 3.00
CA ASN A 218 -4.20 17.14 1.63
C ASN A 218 -5.62 16.86 1.17
N ARG A 219 -6.60 17.07 2.09
CA ARG A 219 -8.03 17.00 1.78
C ARG A 219 -8.61 18.37 1.46
N ASP A 220 -9.39 18.44 0.38
CA ASP A 220 -10.17 19.62 0.02
C ASP A 220 -11.54 19.61 0.71
N ILE A 221 -11.50 19.77 2.03
CA ILE A 221 -12.70 19.75 2.86
C ILE A 221 -13.60 20.95 2.56
N GLN A 222 -13.01 22.07 2.16
CA GLN A 222 -13.75 23.28 1.84
C GLN A 222 -14.72 23.04 0.67
N THR A 223 -14.20 22.56 -0.46
CA THR A 223 -15.04 22.25 -1.64
C THR A 223 -16.09 21.20 -1.32
N LEU A 224 -15.73 20.15 -0.56
CA LEU A 224 -16.67 19.11 -0.17
C LEU A 224 -17.82 19.64 0.70
N MET A 225 -17.54 20.46 1.72
CA MET A 225 -18.57 21.06 2.58
C MET A 225 -19.50 22.00 1.80
N GLN A 226 -18.94 22.78 0.88
CA GLN A 226 -19.74 23.66 0.00
C GLN A 226 -20.69 22.85 -0.89
N ALA A 227 -20.24 21.71 -1.42
CA ALA A 227 -21.09 20.84 -2.23
C ALA A 227 -22.26 20.25 -1.43
N PHE A 228 -22.03 19.83 -0.18
CA PHE A 228 -23.07 19.27 0.68
C PHE A 228 -23.99 20.31 1.32
N ALA A 229 -23.65 21.60 1.28
CA ALA A 229 -24.40 22.64 1.98
C ALA A 229 -25.89 22.74 1.56
N ASN A 230 -26.22 22.40 0.32
CA ASN A 230 -27.57 22.46 -0.22
C ASN A 230 -28.15 21.08 -0.54
N LEU A 231 -27.49 19.99 -0.12
CA LEU A 231 -27.95 18.63 -0.35
C LEU A 231 -28.68 18.07 0.87
N PRO A 232 -29.70 17.22 0.71
CA PRO A 232 -30.40 16.59 1.83
C PRO A 232 -29.63 15.41 2.43
N HIS A 233 -28.44 15.06 1.86
CA HIS A 233 -27.70 13.86 2.18
C HIS A 233 -26.74 14.10 3.35
N ARG A 234 -26.59 13.10 4.21
CA ARG A 234 -25.67 13.14 5.36
C ARG A 234 -24.22 12.94 4.90
N LEU A 235 -23.34 13.82 5.41
CA LEU A 235 -21.89 13.71 5.27
C LEU A 235 -21.23 13.59 6.65
N ASP A 236 -20.47 12.52 6.84
CA ASP A 236 -19.63 12.35 8.02
C ASP A 236 -18.14 12.54 7.62
N ILE A 237 -17.45 13.48 8.26
CA ILE A 237 -16.05 13.82 8.01
C ILE A 237 -15.20 13.36 9.20
N TYR A 238 -14.28 12.43 8.98
CA TYR A 238 -13.28 11.97 9.95
C TYR A 238 -11.90 12.44 9.50
N ILE A 239 -11.34 13.44 10.16
CA ILE A 239 -10.12 14.11 9.74
C ILE A 239 -9.20 14.44 10.92
N ALA A 240 -7.88 14.50 10.67
CA ALA A 240 -6.97 15.05 11.66
C ALA A 240 -7.22 16.56 11.85
N GLU A 241 -7.10 17.05 13.08
CA GLU A 241 -7.28 18.47 13.37
C GLU A 241 -6.26 19.35 12.64
N GLU A 242 -5.01 18.89 12.62
CA GLU A 242 -3.92 19.53 11.88
C GLU A 242 -3.02 18.46 11.24
N CYS A 243 -2.71 18.62 9.97
CA CYS A 243 -1.79 17.72 9.27
C CYS A 243 -1.19 18.38 8.03
N GLY A 244 0.11 18.12 7.77
CA GLY A 244 0.78 18.61 6.55
C GLY A 244 0.86 20.13 6.45
N GLY A 245 0.77 20.87 7.56
CA GLY A 245 0.75 22.34 7.59
C GLY A 245 -0.64 22.95 7.36
N ILE A 246 -1.68 22.12 7.24
CA ILE A 246 -3.08 22.57 7.13
C ILE A 246 -3.75 22.37 8.47
N ASN A 247 -4.32 23.43 9.02
CA ASN A 247 -5.21 23.37 10.20
C ASN A 247 -6.65 23.20 9.72
N TYR A 248 -7.12 21.94 9.70
CA TYR A 248 -8.47 21.61 9.21
C TYR A 248 -9.58 22.12 10.12
N ARG A 249 -9.35 22.17 11.44
CA ARG A 249 -10.31 22.78 12.36
C ARG A 249 -10.61 24.20 11.93
N ARG A 250 -9.59 25.01 11.69
CA ARG A 250 -9.76 26.40 11.25
C ARG A 250 -10.45 26.52 9.89
N VAL A 251 -10.11 25.63 8.95
CA VAL A 251 -10.77 25.59 7.63
C VAL A 251 -12.26 25.29 7.77
N ILE A 252 -12.63 24.33 8.60
CA ILE A 252 -14.01 23.90 8.82
C ILE A 252 -14.80 24.97 9.58
N GLU A 253 -14.24 25.53 10.64
CA GLU A 253 -14.89 26.57 11.47
C GLU A 253 -15.06 27.91 10.72
N SER A 254 -14.30 28.14 9.65
CA SER A 254 -14.43 29.34 8.80
C SER A 254 -15.59 29.29 7.81
N GLN A 255 -16.34 28.17 7.77
CA GLN A 255 -17.45 27.97 6.84
C GLN A 255 -18.76 27.70 7.55
N PRO A 256 -19.91 28.02 6.94
CA PRO A 256 -21.19 27.54 7.40
C PRO A 256 -21.19 26.00 7.46
N LYS A 257 -21.61 25.45 8.60
CA LYS A 257 -21.78 24.01 8.76
C LYS A 257 -23.26 23.67 8.87
N PRO A 258 -23.89 23.19 7.79
CA PRO A 258 -25.28 22.70 7.81
C PRO A 258 -25.44 21.48 8.70
N ASP A 259 -26.69 21.22 9.15
CA ASP A 259 -27.00 20.13 10.08
C ASP A 259 -26.72 18.73 9.52
N ASN A 260 -26.69 18.58 8.20
CA ASN A 260 -26.36 17.32 7.51
C ASN A 260 -24.86 16.98 7.49
N ILE A 261 -23.98 17.87 7.95
CA ILE A 261 -22.53 17.66 7.98
C ILE A 261 -22.05 17.44 9.41
N ASN A 262 -21.51 16.24 9.68
CA ASN A 262 -20.92 15.89 10.97
C ASN A 262 -19.40 15.83 10.83
N VAL A 263 -18.69 16.49 11.75
CA VAL A 263 -17.21 16.52 11.74
C VAL A 263 -16.68 15.87 13.01
N HIS A 264 -15.74 14.92 12.81
CA HIS A 264 -15.05 14.19 13.86
C HIS A 264 -13.54 14.34 13.69
N TYR A 265 -12.88 14.93 14.68
CA TYR A 265 -11.43 15.03 14.67
C TYR A 265 -10.81 13.75 15.20
N THR A 266 -9.89 13.18 14.40
CA THR A 266 -9.21 11.92 14.70
C THR A 266 -7.71 12.11 14.64
N GLU A 267 -6.98 11.38 15.48
CA GLU A 267 -5.52 11.31 15.43
C GLU A 267 -5.06 9.96 14.89
N GLY A 268 -3.99 9.99 14.10
CA GLY A 268 -3.26 8.80 13.71
C GLY A 268 -3.79 8.00 12.52
N VAL A 269 -3.59 6.68 12.58
CA VAL A 269 -3.95 5.70 11.57
C VAL A 269 -5.41 5.26 11.77
N ILE A 270 -6.05 4.71 10.71
CA ILE A 270 -7.42 4.20 10.79
C ILE A 270 -7.52 3.12 11.87
N PRO A 271 -8.22 3.38 12.98
CA PRO A 271 -8.48 2.34 13.98
C PRO A 271 -9.58 1.40 13.47
N HIS A 272 -9.62 0.18 14.01
CA HIS A 272 -10.66 -0.82 13.74
C HIS A 272 -12.07 -0.23 13.84
N ARG A 273 -12.31 0.64 14.85
CA ARG A 273 -13.60 1.33 15.05
C ARG A 273 -13.97 2.23 13.86
N LEU A 274 -13.01 2.95 13.28
CA LEU A 274 -13.29 3.81 12.11
C LEU A 274 -13.63 2.95 10.88
N ALA A 275 -12.94 1.82 10.67
CA ALA A 275 -13.26 0.89 9.60
C ALA A 275 -14.69 0.33 9.72
N GLN A 276 -15.17 0.06 10.95
CA GLN A 276 -16.56 -0.32 11.20
C GLN A 276 -17.54 0.78 10.79
N ILE A 277 -17.25 2.05 11.15
CA ILE A 277 -18.09 3.19 10.77
C ILE A 277 -18.14 3.37 9.25
N VAL A 278 -16.99 3.23 8.56
CA VAL A 278 -16.95 3.32 7.09
C VAL A 278 -17.76 2.20 6.44
N ALA A 279 -17.70 0.99 6.98
CA ALA A 279 -18.45 -0.16 6.47
C ALA A 279 -19.98 0.01 6.54
N GLU A 280 -20.48 0.87 7.41
CA GLU A 280 -21.90 1.19 7.57
C GLU A 280 -22.37 2.39 6.73
N CYS A 281 -21.50 2.93 5.86
CA CYS A 281 -21.83 4.03 4.95
C CYS A 281 -22.20 3.55 3.56
N SER A 282 -22.80 4.43 2.76
CA SER A 282 -23.24 4.13 1.38
C SER A 282 -22.17 4.40 0.35
N CYS A 283 -21.30 5.39 0.59
CA CYS A 283 -20.29 5.85 -0.36
C CYS A 283 -19.11 6.51 0.37
N VAL A 284 -17.91 6.24 -0.10
CA VAL A 284 -16.69 6.91 0.39
C VAL A 284 -16.35 8.08 -0.53
N VAL A 285 -16.19 9.28 0.05
CA VAL A 285 -15.81 10.49 -0.68
C VAL A 285 -14.36 10.89 -0.36
N ILE A 286 -13.53 11.10 -1.38
CA ILE A 286 -12.10 11.38 -1.24
C ILE A 286 -11.78 12.73 -1.91
N PRO A 287 -12.08 13.86 -1.25
CA PRO A 287 -11.73 15.18 -1.75
C PRO A 287 -10.23 15.40 -1.59
N CYS A 288 -9.49 15.46 -2.69
CA CYS A 288 -8.06 15.70 -2.67
C CYS A 288 -7.74 17.11 -3.12
N LEU A 289 -6.73 17.72 -2.49
CA LEU A 289 -6.02 18.85 -3.07
C LEU A 289 -5.08 18.37 -4.19
N ASP A 290 -4.80 19.20 -5.18
CA ASP A 290 -3.89 18.86 -6.29
C ASP A 290 -2.43 18.84 -5.81
N PHE A 291 -1.94 17.64 -5.56
CA PHE A 291 -0.56 17.37 -5.18
C PHE A 291 0.04 16.26 -6.04
N PRO A 292 1.34 16.35 -6.38
CA PRO A 292 2.00 15.36 -7.26
C PRO A 292 2.32 14.05 -6.53
N TYR A 293 1.35 13.49 -5.80
CA TYR A 293 1.46 12.17 -5.18
C TYR A 293 0.09 11.51 -4.94
N THR A 294 0.08 10.27 -4.46
CA THR A 294 -1.10 9.44 -4.26
C THR A 294 -1.95 9.86 -3.03
N VAL A 295 -2.41 11.12 -3.01
CA VAL A 295 -3.30 11.63 -1.95
C VAL A 295 -4.57 10.77 -1.92
N GLY A 296 -4.95 10.27 -0.75
CA GLY A 296 -6.20 9.49 -0.60
C GLY A 296 -6.06 7.99 -0.81
N LEU A 297 -4.87 7.48 -1.15
CA LEU A 297 -4.67 6.06 -1.46
C LEU A 297 -5.12 5.11 -0.34
N THR A 298 -4.86 5.42 0.93
CA THR A 298 -5.29 4.57 2.06
C THR A 298 -6.81 4.45 2.12
N THR A 299 -7.53 5.59 1.97
CA THR A 299 -8.99 5.62 1.95
C THR A 299 -9.55 4.89 0.72
N LEU A 300 -8.89 5.03 -0.44
CA LEU A 300 -9.26 4.31 -1.67
C LEU A 300 -9.23 2.80 -1.45
N VAL A 301 -8.11 2.23 -0.97
CA VAL A 301 -7.99 0.77 -0.79
C VAL A 301 -8.91 0.24 0.30
N GLU A 302 -9.24 1.03 1.32
CA GLU A 302 -10.25 0.70 2.31
C GLU A 302 -11.64 0.58 1.67
N ALA A 303 -12.05 1.55 0.83
CA ALA A 303 -13.31 1.50 0.11
C ALA A 303 -13.38 0.30 -0.85
N LEU A 304 -12.27 -0.03 -1.55
CA LEU A 304 -12.19 -1.23 -2.37
C LEU A 304 -12.47 -2.49 -1.54
N ALA A 305 -11.82 -2.63 -0.38
CA ALA A 305 -12.00 -3.80 0.48
C ALA A 305 -13.42 -3.94 1.03
N LEU A 306 -14.04 -2.82 1.38
CA LEU A 306 -15.42 -2.78 1.89
C LEU A 306 -16.48 -2.90 0.79
N GLY A 307 -16.07 -2.88 -0.49
CA GLY A 307 -17.01 -2.94 -1.61
C GLY A 307 -17.92 -1.71 -1.69
N LEU A 308 -17.41 -0.53 -1.33
CA LEU A 308 -18.16 0.72 -1.36
C LEU A 308 -17.86 1.51 -2.64
N PRO A 309 -18.87 2.16 -3.26
CA PRO A 309 -18.65 3.09 -4.35
C PRO A 309 -17.85 4.31 -3.89
N LEU A 310 -17.20 4.97 -4.83
CA LEU A 310 -16.30 6.09 -4.58
C LEU A 310 -16.76 7.36 -5.31
N ILE A 311 -16.62 8.52 -4.67
CA ILE A 311 -16.53 9.81 -5.36
C ILE A 311 -15.17 10.40 -5.00
N THR A 312 -14.33 10.72 -5.99
CA THR A 312 -12.98 11.22 -5.72
C THR A 312 -12.64 12.44 -6.55
N SER A 313 -11.76 13.30 -6.05
CA SER A 313 -11.07 14.23 -6.96
C SER A 313 -10.33 13.47 -8.04
N ARG A 314 -10.24 14.02 -9.25
CA ARG A 314 -9.55 13.43 -10.40
C ARG A 314 -8.04 13.39 -10.18
N ASN A 315 -7.60 12.55 -9.22
CA ASN A 315 -6.19 12.38 -8.90
C ASN A 315 -5.54 11.39 -9.86
N THR A 316 -4.77 11.91 -10.81
CA THR A 316 -4.06 11.11 -11.82
C THR A 316 -2.91 10.27 -11.25
N TYR A 317 -2.59 10.38 -9.96
CA TYR A 317 -1.62 9.55 -9.25
C TYR A 317 -2.27 8.36 -8.53
N PHE A 318 -3.56 8.13 -8.68
CA PHE A 318 -4.15 6.86 -8.24
C PHE A 318 -3.60 5.69 -9.06
N PRO A 319 -3.49 4.49 -8.46
CA PRO A 319 -2.96 3.32 -9.16
C PRO A 319 -3.89 2.78 -10.24
N MET A 320 -5.14 3.25 -10.27
CA MET A 320 -6.19 2.85 -11.21
C MET A 320 -7.02 4.05 -11.63
N ASP A 321 -7.71 3.93 -12.74
CA ASP A 321 -8.69 4.90 -13.24
C ASP A 321 -10.08 4.54 -12.70
N ILE A 322 -10.61 5.38 -11.80
CA ILE A 322 -11.87 5.14 -11.08
C ILE A 322 -13.07 5.02 -12.03
N ASP A 323 -13.13 5.92 -13.02
CA ASP A 323 -14.25 5.94 -14.01
C ASP A 323 -14.16 4.74 -14.95
N LYS A 324 -12.96 4.41 -15.46
CA LYS A 324 -12.75 3.28 -16.38
C LYS A 324 -13.02 1.94 -15.70
N GLU A 325 -12.59 1.77 -14.46
CA GLU A 325 -12.89 0.56 -13.67
C GLU A 325 -14.36 0.50 -13.23
N GLY A 326 -15.09 1.60 -13.38
CA GLY A 326 -16.52 1.70 -13.04
C GLY A 326 -16.78 1.47 -11.55
N ILE A 327 -15.88 1.95 -10.69
CA ILE A 327 -15.95 1.78 -9.23
C ILE A 327 -16.42 3.04 -8.51
N GLY A 328 -16.65 4.13 -9.26
CA GLY A 328 -17.06 5.41 -8.70
C GLY A 328 -17.09 6.51 -9.74
N ILE A 329 -17.06 7.74 -9.30
CA ILE A 329 -17.12 8.97 -10.09
C ILE A 329 -15.94 9.86 -9.76
N THR A 330 -15.25 10.40 -10.78
CA THR A 330 -14.19 11.40 -10.54
C THR A 330 -14.70 12.81 -10.81
N VAL A 331 -14.34 13.74 -9.91
CA VAL A 331 -14.71 15.15 -9.96
C VAL A 331 -13.46 16.01 -10.15
N PRO A 332 -13.44 17.03 -10.99
CA PRO A 332 -12.33 17.97 -11.08
C PRO A 332 -11.99 18.60 -9.71
N TYR A 333 -10.73 19.01 -9.52
CA TYR A 333 -10.34 19.72 -8.30
C TYR A 333 -11.11 21.04 -8.15
N GLY A 334 -11.65 21.31 -6.95
CA GLY A 334 -12.36 22.54 -6.63
C GLY A 334 -13.75 22.69 -7.27
N ASP A 335 -14.27 21.67 -7.93
CA ASP A 335 -15.56 21.70 -8.63
C ASP A 335 -16.71 21.35 -7.66
N VAL A 336 -17.24 22.38 -6.98
CA VAL A 336 -18.36 22.24 -6.03
C VAL A 336 -19.59 21.62 -6.66
N GLN A 337 -19.97 22.06 -7.87
CA GLN A 337 -21.16 21.55 -8.55
C GLN A 337 -20.97 20.10 -8.98
N GLY A 338 -19.80 19.75 -9.56
CA GLY A 338 -19.48 18.37 -9.91
C GLY A 338 -19.53 17.41 -8.71
N TRP A 339 -19.13 17.87 -7.52
CA TRP A 339 -19.30 17.09 -6.29
C TRP A 339 -20.77 16.90 -5.93
N ALA A 340 -21.60 17.97 -6.00
CA ALA A 340 -23.02 17.89 -5.72
C ALA A 340 -23.73 16.93 -6.69
N ASP A 341 -23.44 17.04 -7.99
CA ASP A 341 -24.02 16.17 -9.02
C ASP A 341 -23.64 14.70 -8.83
N ALA A 342 -22.40 14.42 -8.47
CA ALA A 342 -21.93 13.06 -8.20
C ALA A 342 -22.61 12.46 -6.95
N VAL A 343 -22.81 13.24 -5.90
CA VAL A 343 -23.54 12.83 -4.68
C VAL A 343 -25.00 12.51 -5.00
N GLU A 344 -25.70 13.40 -5.72
CA GLU A 344 -27.08 13.18 -6.13
C GLU A 344 -27.21 11.95 -7.03
N TYR A 345 -26.23 11.73 -7.93
CA TYR A 345 -26.22 10.55 -8.79
C TYR A 345 -26.12 9.26 -7.97
N ILE A 346 -25.16 9.15 -7.05
CA ILE A 346 -24.98 7.96 -6.19
C ILE A 346 -26.23 7.73 -5.31
N ALA A 347 -26.81 8.80 -4.75
CA ALA A 347 -27.99 8.70 -3.92
C ALA A 347 -29.24 8.29 -4.70
N GLY A 348 -29.41 8.81 -5.93
CA GLY A 348 -30.55 8.52 -6.82
C GLY A 348 -30.49 7.18 -7.55
N HIS A 349 -29.29 6.55 -7.63
CA HIS A 349 -29.08 5.30 -8.35
C HIS A 349 -28.47 4.19 -7.48
N PRO A 350 -29.18 3.73 -6.42
CA PRO A 350 -28.62 2.81 -5.43
C PRO A 350 -28.20 1.44 -6.00
N ASP A 351 -28.87 0.97 -7.08
CA ASP A 351 -28.48 -0.28 -7.75
C ASP A 351 -27.13 -0.15 -8.45
N GLU A 352 -26.91 0.95 -9.11
CA GLU A 352 -25.66 1.23 -9.80
C GLU A 352 -24.51 1.48 -8.81
N ALA A 353 -24.78 2.22 -7.74
CA ALA A 353 -23.85 2.39 -6.63
C ALA A 353 -23.42 1.04 -6.04
N ARG A 354 -24.35 0.10 -5.84
CA ARG A 354 -24.03 -1.27 -5.42
C ARG A 354 -23.19 -2.02 -6.46
N GLN A 355 -23.41 -1.81 -7.75
CA GLN A 355 -22.57 -2.43 -8.80
C GLN A 355 -21.16 -1.85 -8.81
N MET A 356 -21.00 -0.53 -8.62
CA MET A 356 -19.68 0.11 -8.45
C MET A 356 -18.95 -0.50 -7.26
N GLY A 357 -19.60 -0.64 -6.12
CA GLY A 357 -19.04 -1.28 -4.93
C GLY A 357 -18.60 -2.73 -5.17
N ARG A 358 -19.42 -3.53 -5.88
CA ARG A 358 -19.03 -4.90 -6.25
C ARG A 358 -17.78 -4.94 -7.14
N ARG A 359 -17.66 -4.04 -8.12
CA ARG A 359 -16.44 -3.93 -8.95
C ARG A 359 -15.24 -3.50 -8.12
N ALA A 360 -15.42 -2.55 -7.21
CA ALA A 360 -14.38 -2.14 -6.26
C ALA A 360 -13.87 -3.32 -5.44
N ARG A 361 -14.77 -4.13 -4.89
CA ARG A 361 -14.41 -5.33 -4.13
C ARG A 361 -13.65 -6.36 -4.97
N LEU A 362 -14.04 -6.59 -6.21
CA LEU A 362 -13.34 -7.50 -7.12
C LEU A 362 -11.91 -7.06 -7.42
N LEU A 363 -11.66 -5.75 -7.52
CA LEU A 363 -10.31 -5.22 -7.66
C LEU A 363 -9.46 -5.49 -6.41
N ALA A 364 -10.03 -5.32 -5.20
CA ALA A 364 -9.35 -5.67 -3.96
C ALA A 364 -9.00 -7.16 -3.90
N GLU A 365 -9.92 -8.05 -4.30
CA GLU A 365 -9.70 -9.49 -4.24
C GLU A 365 -8.67 -10.00 -5.26
N LYS A 366 -8.63 -9.40 -6.46
CA LYS A 366 -7.86 -9.96 -7.59
C LYS A 366 -6.55 -9.26 -7.86
N VAL A 367 -6.46 -7.95 -7.62
CA VAL A 367 -5.33 -7.12 -8.07
C VAL A 367 -4.69 -6.37 -6.92
N TYR A 368 -5.47 -5.57 -6.21
CA TYR A 368 -4.96 -4.70 -5.16
C TYR A 368 -5.25 -5.33 -3.79
N ASN A 369 -4.37 -6.19 -3.32
CA ASN A 369 -4.49 -6.79 -1.99
C ASN A 369 -3.11 -7.05 -1.37
N MET A 370 -3.12 -7.31 -0.08
CA MET A 370 -1.90 -7.50 0.70
C MET A 370 -1.05 -8.69 0.22
N GLU A 371 -1.69 -9.76 -0.27
CA GLU A 371 -0.99 -10.94 -0.78
C GLU A 371 -0.24 -10.64 -2.09
N VAL A 372 -0.92 -9.97 -3.04
CA VAL A 372 -0.33 -9.60 -4.35
C VAL A 372 0.88 -8.68 -4.12
N PHE A 373 0.71 -7.59 -3.37
CA PHE A 373 1.82 -6.67 -3.21
C PHE A 373 2.97 -7.23 -2.36
N GLY A 374 2.68 -8.08 -1.36
CA GLY A 374 3.71 -8.77 -0.58
C GLY A 374 4.53 -9.72 -1.44
N ARG A 375 3.89 -10.44 -2.36
CA ARG A 375 4.57 -11.29 -3.36
C ARG A 375 5.43 -10.45 -4.30
N GLU A 376 4.90 -9.38 -4.89
CA GLU A 376 5.63 -8.50 -5.81
C GLU A 376 6.88 -7.89 -5.16
N LEU A 377 6.78 -7.43 -3.92
CA LEU A 377 7.93 -6.95 -3.15
C LEU A 377 8.98 -8.04 -2.95
N ALA A 378 8.55 -9.24 -2.54
CA ALA A 378 9.43 -10.36 -2.29
C ALA A 378 10.14 -10.84 -3.57
N GLU A 379 9.44 -10.86 -4.71
CA GLU A 379 10.02 -11.21 -6.01
C GLU A 379 11.16 -10.24 -6.39
N VAL A 380 10.95 -8.93 -6.25
CA VAL A 380 11.99 -7.92 -6.54
C VAL A 380 13.17 -8.06 -5.60
N ILE A 381 12.95 -8.27 -4.31
CA ILE A 381 14.01 -8.36 -3.31
C ILE A 381 14.81 -9.67 -3.49
N ASN A 382 14.15 -10.79 -3.81
CA ASN A 382 14.77 -12.10 -4.01
C ASN A 382 15.44 -12.28 -5.38
N SER A 383 15.11 -11.46 -6.40
CA SER A 383 15.62 -11.60 -7.78
C SER A 383 17.14 -11.53 -7.91
N ARG A 384 17.88 -11.18 -6.87
CA ARG A 384 19.35 -11.17 -6.83
C ARG A 384 20.01 -12.50 -6.43
N GLN A 385 19.25 -13.52 -6.05
CA GLN A 385 19.82 -14.82 -5.72
C GLN A 385 20.01 -15.72 -6.94
N SER A 386 19.57 -15.28 -8.10
CA SER A 386 19.79 -15.90 -9.41
C SER A 386 20.79 -15.06 -10.21
#